data_1524fe893d974033cba532ed731e4655
#
_entry.id   1524fe893d974033cba532ed731e4655
#
_cell.length_a   1.000
_cell.length_b   1.000
_cell.length_c   1.000
_cell.angle_alpha   90.00
_cell.angle_beta   90.00
_cell.angle_gamma   90.00
#
_symmetry.space_group_name_H-M   'P 1'
#
loop_
_entity.id
_entity.type
_entity.pdbx_description
1 polymer ?
#
loop_
_entity_poly.entity_id
_entity_poly.type
_entity_poly.pdbx_seq_one_letter_code
_entity_poly.pdbx_strand_id
1 'polypeptide(L)'
;MSRPIFEEPPDDMPDRAGALIINWAGEAGMSAPEVRDAFQTAAERLVDAAIGRREHWEALYPILFCYRHALEVALKAALPATTHGHSLPDLWDNLRPGLIGRVPPDQITWLGDRIAEFVHVDPRSTAFRYHDAVPSGRDTELWVDFHHVKATMARLLLVLAQIARDQR
;
A
#
# COMPACT_ATOMS: atom_id res chain seq x y z
N MET A 1 -37.56 -1.31 -7.67
CA MET A 1 -36.61 -0.49 -6.92
C MET A 1 -35.24 -1.08 -7.13
N SER A 2 -34.18 -0.28 -7.32
CA SER A 2 -32.83 -0.81 -7.44
C SER A 2 -32.32 -1.23 -6.04
N ARG A 3 -31.63 -2.35 -5.97
CA ARG A 3 -30.99 -2.84 -4.75
C ARG A 3 -29.83 -1.91 -4.33
N PRO A 4 -29.68 -1.53 -3.05
CA PRO A 4 -28.53 -0.77 -2.55
C PRO A 4 -27.20 -1.48 -2.80
N ILE A 5 -26.08 -0.73 -2.87
CA ILE A 5 -24.73 -1.31 -3.01
C ILE A 5 -24.31 -2.03 -1.73
N PHE A 6 -24.62 -1.44 -0.57
CA PHE A 6 -24.28 -1.99 0.74
C PHE A 6 -25.50 -2.70 1.32
N GLU A 7 -25.66 -3.96 0.96
CA GLU A 7 -26.78 -4.80 1.38
C GLU A 7 -26.33 -6.26 1.43
N GLU A 8 -26.87 -7.00 2.40
CA GLU A 8 -26.61 -8.43 2.50
C GLU A 8 -27.14 -9.19 1.26
N PRO A 9 -26.37 -10.14 0.70
CA PRO A 9 -26.88 -10.97 -0.40
C PRO A 9 -28.14 -11.73 0.02
N PRO A 10 -29.17 -11.83 -0.86
CA PRO A 10 -30.34 -12.65 -0.60
C PRO A 10 -29.98 -14.12 -0.34
N ASP A 11 -30.76 -14.78 0.53
CA ASP A 11 -30.50 -16.17 0.94
C ASP A 11 -30.61 -17.18 -0.21
N ASP A 12 -31.38 -16.85 -1.23
CA ASP A 12 -31.62 -17.69 -2.41
C ASP A 12 -30.57 -17.52 -3.51
N MET A 13 -29.55 -16.65 -3.32
CA MET A 13 -28.48 -16.52 -4.29
C MET A 13 -27.53 -17.73 -4.23
N PRO A 14 -27.28 -18.40 -5.38
CA PRO A 14 -26.43 -19.59 -5.43
C PRO A 14 -24.95 -19.33 -5.02
N ASP A 15 -24.45 -18.13 -5.26
CA ASP A 15 -23.10 -17.69 -4.85
C ASP A 15 -23.19 -16.46 -3.97
N ARG A 16 -23.28 -16.65 -2.67
CA ARG A 16 -23.22 -15.57 -1.68
C ARG A 16 -21.78 -15.06 -1.54
N ALA A 17 -21.31 -14.34 -2.55
CA ALA A 17 -20.00 -13.70 -2.50
C ALA A 17 -20.12 -12.29 -1.90
N GLY A 18 -19.54 -12.11 -0.74
CA GLY A 18 -19.55 -10.82 -0.04
C GLY A 18 -18.77 -10.88 1.26
N ALA A 19 -18.64 -9.73 1.90
CA ALA A 19 -18.04 -9.60 3.22
C ALA A 19 -18.78 -8.55 4.05
N LEU A 20 -18.92 -8.82 5.34
CA LEU A 20 -19.49 -7.88 6.28
C LEU A 20 -18.43 -6.86 6.69
N ILE A 21 -18.74 -5.57 6.57
CA ILE A 21 -17.93 -4.50 7.17
C ILE A 21 -18.38 -4.35 8.62
N ILE A 22 -17.66 -4.98 9.53
CA ILE A 22 -17.97 -4.92 10.95
C ILE A 22 -17.32 -3.67 11.55
N ASN A 23 -18.12 -2.87 12.25
CA ASN A 23 -17.65 -1.71 13.01
C ASN A 23 -16.73 -0.78 12.20
N TRP A 24 -17.26 -0.26 11.14
CA TRP A 24 -16.67 0.76 10.27
C TRP A 24 -15.84 1.85 11.01
N ALA A 25 -16.19 2.16 12.25
CA ALA A 25 -15.52 3.16 13.08
C ALA A 25 -15.13 2.64 14.48
N GLY A 26 -15.14 1.34 14.75
CA GLY A 26 -14.92 0.78 16.09
C GLY A 26 -13.75 -0.21 16.16
N GLU A 27 -13.52 -0.72 17.37
CA GLU A 27 -12.39 -1.60 17.71
C GLU A 27 -12.41 -3.00 17.05
N ALA A 28 -13.51 -3.39 16.42
CA ALA A 28 -13.67 -4.70 15.77
C ALA A 28 -13.33 -4.69 14.27
N GLY A 29 -12.79 -3.59 13.74
CA GLY A 29 -12.31 -3.50 12.37
C GLY A 29 -10.98 -4.23 12.16
N MET A 30 -10.54 -4.32 10.91
CA MET A 30 -9.22 -4.87 10.57
C MET A 30 -8.12 -4.08 11.29
N SER A 31 -7.16 -4.80 11.85
CA SER A 31 -5.93 -4.20 12.40
C SER A 31 -5.04 -3.64 11.28
N ALA A 32 -4.14 -2.73 11.61
CA ALA A 32 -3.20 -2.17 10.64
C ALA A 32 -2.37 -3.24 9.89
N PRO A 33 -1.86 -4.31 10.50
CA PRO A 33 -1.24 -5.42 9.79
C PRO A 33 -2.17 -6.10 8.79
N GLU A 34 -3.43 -6.36 9.15
CA GLU A 34 -4.40 -6.99 8.26
C GLU A 34 -4.76 -6.11 7.07
N VAL A 35 -4.93 -4.79 7.29
CA VAL A 35 -5.15 -3.82 6.20
C VAL A 35 -3.94 -3.79 5.26
N ARG A 36 -2.71 -3.72 5.79
CA ARG A 36 -1.49 -3.78 5.00
C ARG A 36 -1.45 -5.04 4.14
N ASP A 37 -1.68 -6.21 4.74
CA ASP A 37 -1.61 -7.50 4.05
C ASP A 37 -2.72 -7.64 3.00
N ALA A 38 -3.90 -7.12 3.26
CA ALA A 38 -4.99 -7.08 2.28
C ALA A 38 -4.63 -6.26 1.04
N PHE A 39 -4.07 -5.05 1.21
CA PHE A 39 -3.65 -4.20 0.10
C PHE A 39 -2.43 -4.76 -0.64
N GLN A 40 -1.46 -5.35 0.07
CA GLN A 40 -0.35 -6.07 -0.56
C GLN A 40 -0.88 -7.22 -1.43
N THR A 41 -1.73 -8.07 -0.88
CA THR A 41 -2.33 -9.22 -1.60
C THR A 41 -3.13 -8.75 -2.81
N ALA A 42 -3.88 -7.65 -2.69
CA ALA A 42 -4.61 -7.09 -3.82
C ALA A 42 -3.67 -6.64 -4.94
N ALA A 43 -2.58 -5.92 -4.60
CA ALA A 43 -1.57 -5.52 -5.57
C ALA A 43 -0.91 -6.72 -6.27
N GLU A 44 -0.53 -7.75 -5.52
CA GLU A 44 0.10 -8.96 -6.06
C GLU A 44 -0.83 -9.71 -7.02
N ARG A 45 -2.11 -9.85 -6.67
CA ARG A 45 -3.13 -10.45 -7.56
C ARG A 45 -3.32 -9.65 -8.85
N LEU A 46 -3.32 -8.31 -8.74
CA LEU A 46 -3.40 -7.43 -9.92
C LEU A 46 -2.15 -7.57 -10.80
N VAL A 47 -0.95 -7.65 -10.21
CA VAL A 47 0.29 -7.91 -10.96
C VAL A 47 0.21 -9.24 -11.70
N ASP A 48 -0.17 -10.32 -11.03
CA ASP A 48 -0.27 -11.65 -11.64
C ASP A 48 -1.31 -11.68 -12.77
N ALA A 49 -2.45 -11.02 -12.57
CA ALA A 49 -3.49 -10.90 -13.59
C ALA A 49 -3.00 -10.07 -14.80
N ALA A 50 -2.34 -8.94 -14.54
CA ALA A 50 -1.82 -8.07 -15.59
C ALA A 50 -0.77 -8.78 -16.47
N ILE A 51 0.15 -9.53 -15.86
CA ILE A 51 1.14 -10.34 -16.58
C ILE A 51 0.43 -11.43 -17.40
N GLY A 52 -0.49 -12.17 -16.78
CA GLY A 52 -1.17 -13.28 -17.41
C GLY A 52 -2.08 -12.87 -18.58
N ARG A 53 -2.68 -11.68 -18.52
CA ARG A 53 -3.61 -11.14 -19.54
C ARG A 53 -2.97 -10.14 -20.48
N ARG A 54 -1.74 -9.70 -20.21
CA ARG A 54 -1.05 -8.60 -20.93
C ARG A 54 -1.80 -7.25 -20.81
N GLU A 55 -2.43 -7.00 -19.68
CA GLU A 55 -3.19 -5.78 -19.36
C GLU A 55 -2.33 -4.82 -18.53
N HIS A 56 -1.15 -4.46 -19.03
CA HIS A 56 -0.15 -3.75 -18.23
C HIS A 56 -0.55 -2.30 -17.91
N TRP A 57 -1.17 -1.60 -18.86
CA TRP A 57 -1.57 -0.20 -18.71
C TRP A 57 -2.77 -0.05 -17.79
N GLU A 58 -3.76 -0.89 -17.95
CA GLU A 58 -5.02 -0.86 -17.22
C GLU A 58 -4.81 -1.15 -15.74
N ALA A 59 -3.84 -2.01 -15.43
CA ALA A 59 -3.57 -2.44 -14.07
C ALA A 59 -2.55 -1.57 -13.33
N LEU A 60 -1.74 -0.76 -14.03
CA LEU A 60 -0.60 -0.03 -13.45
C LEU A 60 -1.00 0.86 -12.25
N TYR A 61 -1.96 1.74 -12.44
CA TYR A 61 -2.39 2.67 -11.39
C TYR A 61 -3.00 1.95 -10.18
N PRO A 62 -3.93 1.00 -10.33
CA PRO A 62 -4.43 0.20 -9.23
C PRO A 62 -3.34 -0.57 -8.47
N ILE A 63 -2.37 -1.16 -9.15
CA ILE A 63 -1.23 -1.85 -8.53
C ILE A 63 -0.44 -0.88 -7.65
N LEU A 64 -0.02 0.25 -8.21
CA LEU A 64 0.80 1.23 -7.50
C LEU A 64 0.04 1.89 -6.35
N PHE A 65 -1.26 2.14 -6.51
CA PHE A 65 -2.11 2.63 -5.44
C PHE A 65 -2.17 1.65 -4.26
N CYS A 66 -2.42 0.37 -4.53
CA CYS A 66 -2.48 -0.66 -3.49
C CYS A 66 -1.13 -0.80 -2.76
N TYR A 67 -0.01 -0.85 -3.48
CA TYR A 67 1.32 -0.91 -2.86
C TYR A 67 1.65 0.34 -2.03
N ARG A 68 1.33 1.52 -2.56
CA ARG A 68 1.55 2.77 -1.82
C ARG A 68 0.75 2.81 -0.53
N HIS A 69 -0.52 2.37 -0.59
CA HIS A 69 -1.35 2.33 0.60
C HIS A 69 -0.84 1.30 1.63
N ALA A 70 -0.45 0.11 1.18
CA ALA A 70 0.20 -0.89 2.04
C ALA A 70 1.47 -0.34 2.71
N LEU A 71 2.30 0.41 1.97
CA LEU A 71 3.51 1.06 2.49
C LEU A 71 3.17 2.10 3.57
N GLU A 72 2.19 2.96 3.32
CA GLU A 72 1.74 3.96 4.29
C GLU A 72 1.27 3.30 5.59
N VAL A 73 0.43 2.25 5.48
CA VAL A 73 -0.05 1.51 6.66
C VAL A 73 1.09 0.81 7.40
N ALA A 74 2.08 0.24 6.67
CA ALA A 74 3.24 -0.38 7.27
C ALA A 74 4.11 0.62 8.07
N LEU A 75 4.34 1.80 7.53
CA LEU A 75 5.06 2.88 8.23
C LEU A 75 4.32 3.33 9.49
N LYS A 76 3.01 3.53 9.40
CA LYS A 76 2.17 3.88 10.56
C LYS A 76 2.19 2.80 11.63
N ALA A 77 2.16 1.52 11.24
CA ALA A 77 2.23 0.40 12.19
C ALA A 77 3.57 0.31 12.95
N ALA A 78 4.64 0.87 12.37
CA ALA A 78 5.95 0.97 12.96
C ALA A 78 6.18 2.26 13.78
N LEU A 79 5.16 3.12 13.90
CA LEU A 79 5.19 4.37 14.65
C LEU A 79 4.22 4.33 15.83
N PRO A 80 4.37 5.21 16.83
CA PRO A 80 3.37 5.35 17.89
C PRO A 80 1.97 5.63 17.32
N ALA A 81 0.94 5.09 17.96
CA ALA A 81 -0.47 5.22 17.54
C ALA A 81 -0.97 6.68 17.43
N THR A 82 -0.27 7.61 18.05
CA THR A 82 -0.55 9.05 17.99
C THR A 82 -0.04 9.71 16.70
N THR A 83 0.69 8.98 15.85
CA THR A 83 1.22 9.52 14.60
C THR A 83 0.11 9.58 13.56
N HIS A 84 -0.23 10.79 13.14
CA HIS A 84 -1.25 11.06 12.12
C HIS A 84 -0.61 11.54 10.82
N GLY A 85 -1.38 11.48 9.73
CA GLY A 85 -0.95 11.95 8.40
C GLY A 85 -0.84 10.83 7.37
N HIS A 86 -0.63 11.23 6.10
CA HIS A 86 -0.57 10.34 4.92
C HIS A 86 0.68 10.58 4.08
N SER A 87 1.55 11.49 4.53
CA SER A 87 2.80 11.87 3.85
C SER A 87 3.86 10.79 4.13
N LEU A 88 4.28 10.07 3.10
CA LEU A 88 5.35 9.07 3.23
C LEU A 88 6.67 9.69 3.72
N PRO A 89 7.09 10.89 3.24
CA PRO A 89 8.26 11.56 3.81
C PRO A 89 8.17 11.77 5.32
N ASP A 90 7.06 12.35 5.79
CA ASP A 90 6.89 12.65 7.21
C ASP A 90 6.87 11.38 8.06
N LEU A 91 6.20 10.34 7.58
CA LEU A 91 6.18 9.03 8.26
C LEU A 91 7.59 8.42 8.33
N TRP A 92 8.36 8.50 7.25
CA TRP A 92 9.73 8.01 7.22
C TRP A 92 10.67 8.81 8.12
N ASP A 93 10.59 10.14 8.08
CA ASP A 93 11.42 11.04 8.89
C ASP A 93 11.15 10.85 10.39
N ASN A 94 9.92 10.51 10.76
CA ASN A 94 9.56 10.17 12.13
C ASN A 94 10.06 8.77 12.54
N LEU A 95 10.08 7.80 11.62
CA LEU A 95 10.50 6.43 11.92
C LEU A 95 12.02 6.27 11.96
N ARG A 96 12.73 6.88 11.01
CA ARG A 96 14.17 6.69 10.76
C ARG A 96 15.06 6.89 12.00
N PRO A 97 14.89 7.92 12.85
CA PRO A 97 15.73 8.11 14.03
C PRO A 97 15.69 6.92 15.00
N GLY A 98 14.52 6.29 15.16
CA GLY A 98 14.32 5.13 16.03
C GLY A 98 14.98 3.84 15.52
N LEU A 99 15.44 3.81 14.27
CA LEU A 99 16.11 2.65 13.66
C LEU A 99 17.62 2.67 13.85
N ILE A 100 18.22 3.83 14.15
CA ILE A 100 19.66 4.00 14.29
C ILE A 100 20.15 3.14 15.46
N GLY A 101 21.16 2.29 15.20
CA GLY A 101 21.72 1.37 16.18
C GLY A 101 20.90 0.08 16.39
N ARG A 102 19.70 -0.05 15.79
CA ARG A 102 18.85 -1.25 15.86
C ARG A 102 18.75 -1.99 14.54
N VAL A 103 18.85 -1.26 13.44
CA VAL A 103 18.78 -1.77 12.06
C VAL A 103 20.11 -1.44 11.37
N PRO A 104 20.67 -2.35 10.55
CA PRO A 104 21.87 -2.09 9.78
C PRO A 104 21.77 -0.82 8.93
N PRO A 105 22.82 0.02 8.85
CA PRO A 105 22.80 1.30 8.14
C PRO A 105 22.45 1.17 6.65
N ASP A 106 22.95 0.13 5.99
CA ASP A 106 22.64 -0.19 4.59
C ASP A 106 21.17 -0.54 4.39
N GLN A 107 20.56 -1.22 5.35
CA GLN A 107 19.12 -1.51 5.31
C GLN A 107 18.27 -0.25 5.53
N ILE A 108 18.70 0.65 6.43
CA ILE A 108 18.02 1.96 6.62
C ILE A 108 18.11 2.77 5.32
N THR A 109 19.25 2.81 4.68
CA THR A 109 19.45 3.49 3.39
C THR A 109 18.55 2.89 2.33
N TRP A 110 18.53 1.57 2.19
CA TRP A 110 17.69 0.87 1.23
C TRP A 110 16.20 1.15 1.43
N LEU A 111 15.71 1.15 2.68
CA LEU A 111 14.32 1.51 3.01
C LEU A 111 14.00 2.94 2.55
N GLY A 112 14.87 3.89 2.90
CA GLY A 112 14.72 5.30 2.53
C GLY A 112 14.67 5.50 1.03
N ASP A 113 15.54 4.84 0.26
CA ASP A 113 15.57 4.91 -1.20
C ASP A 113 14.26 4.39 -1.82
N ARG A 114 13.74 3.25 -1.34
CA ARG A 114 12.47 2.69 -1.85
C ARG A 114 11.27 3.58 -1.54
N ILE A 115 11.24 4.18 -0.35
CA ILE A 115 10.20 5.14 0.02
C ILE A 115 10.31 6.40 -0.85
N ALA A 116 11.53 6.90 -1.07
CA ALA A 116 11.77 8.08 -1.90
C ALA A 116 11.32 7.90 -3.35
N GLU A 117 11.40 6.69 -3.92
CA GLU A 117 10.86 6.38 -5.25
C GLU A 117 9.34 6.61 -5.33
N PHE A 118 8.57 6.14 -4.34
CA PHE A 118 7.14 6.43 -4.28
C PHE A 118 6.85 7.92 -4.12
N VAL A 119 7.64 8.61 -3.28
CA VAL A 119 7.50 10.06 -3.07
C VAL A 119 7.79 10.84 -4.35
N HIS A 120 8.79 10.41 -5.13
CA HIS A 120 9.13 11.05 -6.39
C HIS A 120 7.96 10.97 -7.39
N VAL A 121 7.30 9.82 -7.49
CA VAL A 121 6.19 9.61 -8.44
C VAL A 121 4.86 10.13 -7.91
N ASP A 122 4.61 10.00 -6.61
CA ASP A 122 3.34 10.40 -5.97
C ASP A 122 3.56 11.20 -4.68
N PRO A 123 4.09 12.43 -4.77
CA PRO A 123 4.41 13.25 -3.60
C PRO A 123 3.18 13.64 -2.77
N ARG A 124 2.00 13.69 -3.39
CA ARG A 124 0.75 14.15 -2.76
C ARG A 124 -0.25 13.03 -2.48
N SER A 125 0.09 11.78 -2.73
CA SER A 125 -0.86 10.66 -2.61
C SER A 125 -2.07 10.77 -3.57
N THR A 126 -1.87 11.36 -4.74
CA THR A 126 -2.94 11.63 -5.72
C THR A 126 -2.65 11.07 -7.10
N ALA A 127 -1.37 10.86 -7.46
CA ALA A 127 -0.96 10.46 -8.81
C ALA A 127 -1.59 9.14 -9.28
N PHE A 128 -1.75 8.18 -8.38
CA PHE A 128 -2.34 6.88 -8.72
C PHE A 128 -3.87 6.83 -8.58
N ARG A 129 -4.50 7.95 -8.21
CA ARG A 129 -5.95 8.05 -8.02
C ARG A 129 -6.64 8.95 -9.04
N TYR A 130 -5.92 9.94 -9.55
CA TYR A 130 -6.47 10.97 -10.42
C TYR A 130 -5.61 11.12 -11.67
N HIS A 131 -6.23 11.10 -12.84
CA HIS A 131 -5.55 11.14 -14.15
C HIS A 131 -4.78 12.44 -14.42
N ASP A 132 -5.12 13.52 -13.74
CA ASP A 132 -4.54 14.85 -13.87
C ASP A 132 -3.47 15.18 -12.81
N ALA A 133 -3.21 14.27 -11.90
CA ALA A 133 -2.29 14.49 -10.79
C ALA A 133 -0.83 14.12 -11.11
N VAL A 134 -0.58 13.46 -12.23
CA VAL A 134 0.78 13.14 -12.68
C VAL A 134 1.41 14.38 -13.28
N PRO A 135 2.62 14.81 -12.85
CA PRO A 135 3.30 15.94 -13.45
C PRO A 135 3.52 15.71 -14.96
N SER A 136 2.92 16.55 -15.79
CA SER A 136 3.10 16.51 -17.24
C SER A 136 4.42 17.15 -17.62
N GLY A 137 5.52 16.44 -17.48
CA GLY A 137 6.84 16.82 -17.99
C GLY A 137 7.23 15.91 -19.15
N ARG A 138 7.71 16.49 -20.25
CA ARG A 138 8.08 15.73 -21.45
C ARG A 138 9.22 14.71 -21.26
N ASP A 139 9.89 14.72 -20.10
CA ASP A 139 11.08 13.93 -19.81
C ASP A 139 10.85 12.89 -18.70
N THR A 140 9.60 12.54 -18.39
CA THR A 140 9.27 11.63 -17.28
C THR A 140 8.52 10.38 -17.76
N GLU A 141 9.15 9.65 -18.68
CA GLU A 141 8.72 8.25 -18.89
C GLU A 141 9.26 7.40 -17.74
N LEU A 142 8.35 6.84 -16.96
CA LEU A 142 8.69 5.92 -15.88
C LEU A 142 8.24 4.52 -16.27
N TRP A 143 9.19 3.61 -16.34
CA TRP A 143 8.91 2.19 -16.52
C TRP A 143 8.76 1.50 -15.18
N VAL A 144 7.74 0.66 -15.06
CA VAL A 144 7.53 -0.20 -13.90
C VAL A 144 7.63 -1.66 -14.36
N ASP A 145 8.68 -2.34 -13.92
CA ASP A 145 8.79 -3.78 -14.07
C ASP A 145 7.92 -4.46 -13.00
N PHE A 146 6.89 -5.16 -13.43
CA PHE A 146 5.92 -5.80 -12.55
C PHE A 146 6.52 -6.91 -11.69
N HIS A 147 7.48 -7.67 -12.20
CA HIS A 147 8.17 -8.69 -11.40
C HIS A 147 9.06 -8.03 -10.34
N HIS A 148 9.78 -6.97 -10.74
CA HIS A 148 10.66 -6.24 -9.83
C HIS A 148 9.89 -5.51 -8.73
N VAL A 149 8.82 -4.78 -9.07
CA VAL A 149 8.02 -4.07 -8.06
C VAL A 149 7.37 -5.05 -7.08
N LYS A 150 6.85 -6.19 -7.54
CA LYS A 150 6.28 -7.24 -6.69
C LYS A 150 7.32 -7.76 -5.68
N ALA A 151 8.51 -8.15 -6.14
CA ALA A 151 9.58 -8.67 -5.29
C ALA A 151 10.10 -7.61 -4.30
N THR A 152 10.28 -6.38 -4.78
CA THR A 152 10.78 -5.26 -3.97
C THR A 152 9.78 -4.88 -2.88
N MET A 153 8.50 -4.77 -3.22
CA MET A 153 7.45 -4.44 -2.25
C MET A 153 7.24 -5.54 -1.22
N ALA A 154 7.28 -6.81 -1.61
CA ALA A 154 7.21 -7.92 -0.67
C ALA A 154 8.33 -7.83 0.37
N ARG A 155 9.58 -7.56 -0.05
CA ARG A 155 10.72 -7.37 0.85
C ARG A 155 10.57 -6.14 1.72
N LEU A 156 10.17 -5.01 1.15
CA LEU A 156 10.01 -3.73 1.87
C LEU A 156 8.97 -3.85 2.99
N LEU A 157 7.79 -4.40 2.68
CA LEU A 157 6.73 -4.57 3.64
C LEU A 157 7.06 -5.61 4.72
N LEU A 158 7.81 -6.66 4.37
CA LEU A 158 8.29 -7.65 5.33
C LEU A 158 9.25 -7.01 6.36
N VAL A 159 10.20 -6.20 5.91
CA VAL A 159 11.15 -5.51 6.79
C VAL A 159 10.44 -4.52 7.70
N LEU A 160 9.51 -3.71 7.18
CA LEU A 160 8.71 -2.79 7.99
C LEU A 160 7.83 -3.53 9.01
N ALA A 161 7.27 -4.69 8.63
CA ALA A 161 6.52 -5.52 9.56
C ALA A 161 7.39 -6.07 10.70
N GLN A 162 8.64 -6.43 10.43
CA GLN A 162 9.60 -6.84 11.46
C GLN A 162 9.89 -5.68 12.41
N ILE A 163 10.22 -4.50 11.87
CA ILE A 163 10.46 -3.29 12.67
C ILE A 163 9.27 -2.99 13.59
N ALA A 164 8.05 -3.07 13.06
CA ALA A 164 6.85 -2.82 13.85
C ALA A 164 6.65 -3.85 14.99
N ARG A 165 7.06 -5.10 14.82
CA ARG A 165 7.02 -6.12 15.89
C ARG A 165 8.05 -5.85 16.97
N ASP A 166 9.26 -5.43 16.61
CA ASP A 166 10.37 -5.20 17.52
C ASP A 166 10.21 -3.90 18.36
N GLN A 167 9.18 -3.09 18.05
CA GLN A 167 8.84 -1.87 18.79
C GLN A 167 7.71 -2.05 19.82
N ARG A 168 7.05 -3.19 19.83
CA ARG A 168 5.99 -3.54 20.79
C ARG A 168 6.54 -4.22 22.03
#